data_031351bc261be763a73d89a7ce8c376f
#
_entry.id   031351bc261be763a73d89a7ce8c376f
#
_cell.length_a   1.000
_cell.length_b   1.000
_cell.length_c   1.000
_cell.angle_alpha   90.00
_cell.angle_beta   90.00
_cell.angle_gamma   90.00
#
_symmetry.space_group_name_H-M   'P 1'
#
loop_
_entity.id
_entity.type
_entity.pdbx_description
1 polymer ?
#
loop_
_entity_poly.entity_id
_entity_poly.type
_entity_poly.pdbx_seq_one_letter_code
_entity_poly.pdbx_strand_id
1 'polypeptide(L)'
;MRRMDIAAYFSTRTKYLKRGPDNVKDFKVFDYSYIPDKPVMRDEMDEVFKHLIRFEISGIPAHLAICGSRGSGKTLIFKYLQRTISQKTELEVLYVNCRHNTTSFKIFSHLLGDEKTSGSSLGDLYQRFLLRYQKKTVVIMDEVNLMSSKDRNREILYFLSRSEQPYMVILLSNSPNILKQLDAATRSSLQPIPLYFKNYDADQISQILLDRAKKGLNRWNEGEISQIAALTTNKTNSDARVAIKTLYYKMISTNDDVEKCFEDARKDIVIDQVNDLTNANLMILWAAATSKVDLAKDIYQRYSRFSQDQGAKPFSYMHFYTNLGYLQSVGLLALVATKINRTYTNRVLLTFDKSVAQQICKLRFE
;
A
#
# COMPACT_ATOMS: atom_id res chain seq x y z
N MET A 1 -26.36 21.02 30.02
CA MET A 1 -25.95 20.36 28.76
C MET A 1 -27.06 20.54 27.72
N ARG A 2 -26.85 21.37 26.69
CA ARG A 2 -27.81 21.48 25.60
C ARG A 2 -27.76 20.16 24.79
N ARG A 3 -28.89 19.46 24.71
CA ARG A 3 -29.04 18.32 23.78
C ARG A 3 -28.91 18.89 22.38
N MET A 4 -27.80 18.55 21.71
CA MET A 4 -27.55 18.94 20.33
C MET A 4 -28.34 17.99 19.43
N ASP A 5 -29.29 18.53 18.68
CA ASP A 5 -29.97 17.77 17.63
C ASP A 5 -28.98 17.50 16.48
N ILE A 6 -28.48 16.27 16.44
CA ILE A 6 -27.47 15.82 15.46
C ILE A 6 -28.01 15.98 14.03
N ALA A 7 -29.32 15.73 13.80
CA ALA A 7 -29.92 15.86 12.47
C ALA A 7 -29.99 17.35 12.02
N ALA A 8 -30.37 18.26 12.94
CA ALA A 8 -30.37 19.69 12.66
C ALA A 8 -28.94 20.23 12.46
N TYR A 9 -27.96 19.74 13.25
CA TYR A 9 -26.55 20.09 13.07
C TYR A 9 -26.00 19.62 11.72
N PHE A 10 -26.30 18.36 11.33
CA PHE A 10 -25.91 17.81 10.04
C PHE A 10 -26.60 18.58 8.89
N SER A 11 -27.90 18.85 8.96
CA SER A 11 -28.63 19.56 7.91
C SER A 11 -28.12 20.99 7.72
N THR A 12 -27.80 21.70 8.82
CA THR A 12 -27.24 23.04 8.76
C THR A 12 -25.83 23.05 8.19
N ARG A 13 -24.95 22.16 8.66
CA ARG A 13 -23.59 22.05 8.12
C ARG A 13 -23.55 21.48 6.71
N THR A 14 -24.44 20.54 6.36
CA THR A 14 -24.55 20.05 4.97
C THR A 14 -24.99 21.14 4.01
N LYS A 15 -25.80 22.12 4.44
CA LYS A 15 -26.10 23.32 3.65
C LYS A 15 -24.87 24.20 3.42
N TYR A 16 -23.98 24.32 4.42
CA TYR A 16 -22.71 25.03 4.27
C TYR A 16 -21.69 24.23 3.44
N LEU A 17 -21.66 22.91 3.55
CA LEU A 17 -20.78 22.01 2.80
C LEU A 17 -21.29 21.67 1.40
N LYS A 18 -22.61 21.75 1.14
CA LYS A 18 -23.21 21.67 -0.21
C LYS A 18 -22.94 22.91 -1.06
N ARG A 19 -22.57 24.02 -0.44
CA ARG A 19 -21.79 25.08 -1.07
C ARG A 19 -20.31 24.71 -1.01
N GLY A 20 -19.96 23.48 -1.47
CA GLY A 20 -18.58 23.11 -1.72
C GLY A 20 -17.90 24.25 -2.49
N PRO A 21 -16.60 24.41 -2.39
CA PRO A 21 -15.92 25.48 -3.09
C PRO A 21 -16.43 25.45 -4.53
N ASP A 22 -16.94 26.59 -5.03
CA ASP A 22 -17.52 26.74 -6.38
C ASP A 22 -16.58 26.25 -7.50
N ASN A 23 -15.38 25.84 -7.09
CA ASN A 23 -14.31 25.39 -7.94
C ASN A 23 -14.27 23.86 -8.16
N VAL A 24 -14.99 23.05 -7.40
CA VAL A 24 -14.92 21.58 -7.53
C VAL A 24 -16.08 21.05 -8.38
N LYS A 25 -15.76 20.40 -9.50
CA LYS A 25 -16.71 19.69 -10.39
C LYS A 25 -17.00 18.27 -9.90
N ASP A 26 -15.94 17.54 -9.58
CA ASP A 26 -16.02 16.13 -9.15
C ASP A 26 -14.98 15.83 -8.06
N PHE A 27 -15.48 15.54 -6.85
CA PHE A 27 -14.64 15.16 -5.71
C PHE A 27 -14.03 13.76 -5.86
N LYS A 28 -14.65 12.86 -6.64
CA LYS A 28 -14.20 11.49 -6.80
C LYS A 28 -12.80 11.38 -7.40
N VAL A 29 -12.44 12.35 -8.24
CA VAL A 29 -11.10 12.34 -8.87
C VAL A 29 -9.96 12.55 -7.88
N PHE A 30 -10.23 13.05 -6.66
CA PHE A 30 -9.24 13.22 -5.59
C PHE A 30 -9.16 12.02 -4.66
N ASP A 31 -10.04 11.03 -4.84
CA ASP A 31 -9.95 9.77 -4.11
C ASP A 31 -8.76 8.91 -4.59
N TYR A 32 -8.15 8.16 -3.66
CA TYR A 32 -7.02 7.28 -3.99
C TYR A 32 -7.42 6.06 -4.82
N SER A 33 -8.70 5.69 -4.78
CA SER A 33 -9.26 4.59 -5.58
C SER A 33 -9.57 5.00 -7.03
N TYR A 34 -9.52 6.30 -7.34
CA TYR A 34 -9.79 6.79 -8.68
C TYR A 34 -8.74 6.29 -9.67
N ILE A 35 -9.20 5.62 -10.73
CA ILE A 35 -8.36 5.11 -11.81
C ILE A 35 -8.55 6.05 -13.02
N PRO A 36 -7.51 6.77 -13.45
CA PRO A 36 -7.60 7.64 -14.62
C PRO A 36 -7.75 6.83 -15.91
N ASP A 37 -8.36 7.43 -16.93
CA ASP A 37 -8.53 6.79 -18.25
C ASP A 37 -7.18 6.58 -18.95
N LYS A 38 -6.21 7.46 -18.67
CA LYS A 38 -4.83 7.37 -19.17
C LYS A 38 -3.87 7.65 -18.02
N PRO A 39 -3.39 6.61 -17.33
CA PRO A 39 -2.37 6.79 -16.31
C PRO A 39 -1.05 7.30 -16.93
N VAL A 40 -0.24 7.99 -16.15
CA VAL A 40 1.08 8.44 -16.58
C VAL A 40 1.91 7.20 -16.94
N MET A 41 2.35 7.14 -18.21
CA MET A 41 3.19 6.05 -18.71
C MET A 41 4.58 6.15 -18.13
N ARG A 42 5.21 5.01 -17.90
CA ARG A 42 6.53 4.86 -17.29
C ARG A 42 7.29 3.75 -18.00
N ASP A 43 8.60 3.84 -18.02
CA ASP A 43 9.47 2.85 -18.67
C ASP A 43 9.25 1.43 -18.12
N GLU A 44 9.02 1.32 -16.82
CA GLU A 44 8.76 0.02 -16.16
C GLU A 44 7.48 -0.67 -16.70
N MET A 45 6.54 0.10 -17.22
CA MET A 45 5.33 -0.44 -17.85
C MET A 45 5.61 -1.14 -19.16
N ASP A 46 6.57 -0.65 -19.94
CA ASP A 46 6.96 -1.29 -21.20
C ASP A 46 7.47 -2.71 -20.95
N GLU A 47 8.25 -2.91 -19.89
CA GLU A 47 8.73 -4.25 -19.51
C GLU A 47 7.56 -5.17 -19.09
N VAL A 48 6.61 -4.66 -18.31
CA VAL A 48 5.42 -5.43 -17.94
C VAL A 48 4.61 -5.82 -19.20
N PHE A 49 4.39 -4.87 -20.11
CA PHE A 49 3.66 -5.13 -21.36
C PHE A 49 4.38 -6.14 -22.25
N LYS A 50 5.69 -6.07 -22.40
CA LYS A 50 6.47 -7.06 -23.17
C LYS A 50 6.24 -8.48 -22.64
N HIS A 51 6.24 -8.66 -21.32
CA HIS A 51 5.99 -9.98 -20.72
C HIS A 51 4.54 -10.43 -20.89
N LEU A 52 3.56 -9.53 -20.76
CA LEU A 52 2.16 -9.85 -20.97
C LEU A 52 1.88 -10.24 -22.44
N ILE A 53 2.41 -9.50 -23.41
CA ILE A 53 2.26 -9.80 -24.85
C ILE A 53 2.91 -11.15 -25.19
N ARG A 54 4.12 -11.41 -24.67
CA ARG A 54 4.77 -12.72 -24.87
C ARG A 54 3.93 -13.86 -24.30
N PHE A 55 3.36 -13.68 -23.12
CA PHE A 55 2.49 -14.67 -22.50
C PHE A 55 1.20 -14.87 -23.32
N GLU A 56 0.58 -13.80 -23.82
CA GLU A 56 -0.59 -13.88 -24.69
C GLU A 56 -0.30 -14.70 -25.95
N ILE A 57 0.83 -14.45 -26.61
CA ILE A 57 1.21 -15.14 -27.85
C ILE A 57 1.61 -16.58 -27.58
N SER A 58 2.54 -16.83 -26.68
CA SER A 58 3.18 -18.14 -26.49
C SER A 58 2.47 -19.08 -25.51
N GLY A 59 1.67 -18.54 -24.58
CA GLY A 59 1.15 -19.28 -23.44
C GLY A 59 2.19 -19.63 -22.37
N ILE A 60 3.47 -19.26 -22.58
CA ILE A 60 4.54 -19.54 -21.61
C ILE A 60 4.59 -18.41 -20.58
N PRO A 61 4.31 -18.68 -19.29
CA PRO A 61 4.28 -17.65 -18.27
C PRO A 61 5.68 -17.17 -17.89
N ALA A 62 5.86 -15.85 -17.82
CA ALA A 62 7.01 -15.20 -17.19
C ALA A 62 6.50 -14.50 -15.93
N HIS A 63 6.67 -15.11 -14.77
CA HIS A 63 6.19 -14.52 -13.51
C HIS A 63 6.99 -13.26 -13.17
N LEU A 64 6.33 -12.25 -12.59
CA LEU A 64 6.94 -10.97 -12.25
C LEU A 64 6.88 -10.71 -10.74
N ALA A 65 7.92 -10.12 -10.20
CA ALA A 65 7.95 -9.59 -8.84
C ALA A 65 8.25 -8.09 -8.88
N ILE A 66 7.22 -7.28 -8.67
CA ILE A 66 7.29 -5.83 -8.83
C ILE A 66 7.40 -5.19 -7.46
N CYS A 67 8.51 -4.51 -7.25
CA CYS A 67 8.82 -3.78 -6.04
C CYS A 67 8.80 -2.27 -6.29
N GLY A 68 8.40 -1.50 -5.30
CA GLY A 68 8.48 -0.04 -5.35
C GLY A 68 7.92 0.58 -4.08
N SER A 69 8.23 1.85 -3.82
CA SER A 69 7.76 2.58 -2.65
C SER A 69 6.23 2.70 -2.60
N ARG A 70 5.69 3.06 -1.45
CA ARG A 70 4.29 3.50 -1.35
C ARG A 70 4.08 4.77 -2.18
N GLY A 71 2.90 4.90 -2.76
CA GLY A 71 2.57 6.05 -3.63
C GLY A 71 3.21 6.02 -5.01
N SER A 72 4.02 5.00 -5.38
CA SER A 72 4.62 4.86 -6.71
C SER A 72 3.64 4.40 -7.81
N GLY A 73 2.36 4.26 -7.50
CA GLY A 73 1.31 3.98 -8.48
C GLY A 73 1.12 2.51 -8.87
N LYS A 74 1.84 1.54 -8.27
CA LYS A 74 1.71 0.10 -8.59
C LYS A 74 0.26 -0.38 -8.63
N THR A 75 -0.44 -0.28 -7.51
CA THR A 75 -1.85 -0.71 -7.38
C THR A 75 -2.75 -0.09 -8.44
N LEU A 76 -2.61 1.23 -8.67
CA LEU A 76 -3.41 1.95 -9.66
C LEU A 76 -3.17 1.41 -11.08
N ILE A 77 -1.92 1.26 -11.46
CA ILE A 77 -1.51 0.76 -12.77
C ILE A 77 -2.03 -0.66 -13.01
N PHE A 78 -1.89 -1.55 -12.03
CA PHE A 78 -2.32 -2.93 -12.19
C PHE A 78 -3.84 -3.10 -12.16
N LYS A 79 -4.57 -2.25 -11.45
CA LYS A 79 -6.05 -2.16 -11.59
C LYS A 79 -6.46 -1.60 -12.95
N TYR A 80 -5.73 -0.62 -13.47
CA TYR A 80 -5.96 -0.13 -14.83
C TYR A 80 -5.70 -1.23 -15.87
N LEU A 81 -4.61 -2.00 -15.73
CA LEU A 81 -4.30 -3.15 -16.58
C LEU A 81 -5.40 -4.20 -16.55
N GLN A 82 -5.86 -4.59 -15.34
CA GLN A 82 -6.96 -5.53 -15.20
C GLN A 82 -8.18 -5.07 -16.00
N ARG A 83 -8.58 -3.81 -15.87
CA ARG A 83 -9.73 -3.25 -16.57
C ARG A 83 -9.54 -3.21 -18.09
N THR A 84 -8.32 -2.91 -18.56
CA THR A 84 -8.07 -2.62 -19.98
C THR A 84 -7.70 -3.87 -20.77
N ILE A 85 -6.86 -4.74 -20.21
CA ILE A 85 -6.36 -5.94 -20.91
C ILE A 85 -7.47 -6.94 -21.13
N SER A 86 -8.28 -7.22 -20.13
CA SER A 86 -9.42 -8.16 -20.27
C SER A 86 -10.45 -7.73 -21.34
N GLN A 87 -10.45 -6.44 -21.73
CA GLN A 87 -11.34 -5.95 -22.80
C GLN A 87 -10.73 -6.02 -24.20
N LYS A 88 -9.40 -6.11 -24.31
CA LYS A 88 -8.68 -5.98 -25.58
C LYS A 88 -7.91 -7.23 -25.99
N THR A 89 -7.80 -8.21 -25.12
CA THR A 89 -7.04 -9.44 -25.31
C THR A 89 -7.85 -10.62 -24.84
N GLU A 90 -7.38 -11.83 -25.15
CA GLU A 90 -7.97 -13.07 -24.65
C GLU A 90 -7.49 -13.46 -23.26
N LEU A 91 -6.59 -12.67 -22.66
CA LEU A 91 -6.09 -12.90 -21.31
C LEU A 91 -7.17 -12.64 -20.27
N GLU A 92 -7.35 -13.60 -19.38
CA GLU A 92 -8.13 -13.40 -18.17
C GLU A 92 -7.24 -12.76 -17.10
N VAL A 93 -7.64 -11.63 -16.52
CA VAL A 93 -6.84 -10.91 -15.54
C VAL A 93 -7.56 -10.85 -14.21
N LEU A 94 -7.01 -11.56 -13.23
CA LEU A 94 -7.52 -11.61 -11.87
C LEU A 94 -6.67 -10.73 -10.96
N TYR A 95 -7.32 -10.02 -10.04
CA TYR A 95 -6.65 -9.16 -9.07
C TYR A 95 -7.11 -9.49 -7.66
N VAL A 96 -6.17 -9.62 -6.75
CA VAL A 96 -6.44 -9.79 -5.32
C VAL A 96 -5.50 -8.94 -4.48
N ASN A 97 -6.05 -8.32 -3.42
CA ASN A 97 -5.23 -7.62 -2.42
C ASN A 97 -5.00 -8.55 -1.23
N CYS A 98 -3.72 -8.84 -0.96
CA CYS A 98 -3.30 -9.75 0.11
C CYS A 98 -3.42 -9.14 1.52
N ARG A 99 -3.66 -7.83 1.66
CA ARG A 99 -4.01 -7.21 2.94
C ARG A 99 -5.34 -7.73 3.48
N HIS A 100 -6.32 -7.90 2.61
CA HIS A 100 -7.65 -8.39 2.97
C HIS A 100 -7.71 -9.93 2.92
N ASN A 101 -6.99 -10.51 1.98
CA ASN A 101 -6.93 -11.96 1.73
C ASN A 101 -5.55 -12.49 2.10
N THR A 102 -5.32 -12.68 3.39
CA THR A 102 -3.98 -12.89 3.95
C THR A 102 -3.43 -14.32 3.83
N THR A 103 -4.22 -15.29 3.34
CA THR A 103 -3.81 -16.69 3.19
C THR A 103 -4.19 -17.25 1.83
N SER A 104 -3.47 -18.27 1.35
CA SER A 104 -3.76 -18.98 0.10
C SER A 104 -5.22 -19.40 0.00
N PHE A 105 -5.79 -19.90 1.09
CA PHE A 105 -7.21 -20.24 1.16
C PHE A 105 -8.12 -19.04 0.89
N LYS A 106 -7.90 -17.91 1.56
CA LYS A 106 -8.70 -16.69 1.38
C LYS A 106 -8.55 -16.11 -0.02
N ILE A 107 -7.34 -16.21 -0.59
CA ILE A 107 -7.07 -15.71 -1.94
C ILE A 107 -7.85 -16.53 -2.96
N PHE A 108 -7.80 -17.87 -2.94
CA PHE A 108 -8.59 -18.70 -3.83
C PHE A 108 -10.09 -18.48 -3.63
N SER A 109 -10.57 -18.42 -2.39
CA SER A 109 -11.98 -18.10 -2.11
C SER A 109 -12.42 -16.79 -2.75
N HIS A 110 -11.60 -15.74 -2.60
CA HIS A 110 -11.87 -14.42 -3.20
C HIS A 110 -11.90 -14.47 -4.74
N LEU A 111 -10.90 -15.14 -5.36
CA LEU A 111 -10.81 -15.25 -6.82
C LEU A 111 -11.94 -16.10 -7.40
N LEU A 112 -12.42 -17.08 -6.67
CA LEU A 112 -13.59 -17.87 -7.05
C LEU A 112 -14.91 -17.14 -6.89
N GLY A 113 -14.95 -16.05 -6.11
CA GLY A 113 -16.18 -15.32 -5.81
C GLY A 113 -17.19 -16.15 -5.00
N ASP A 114 -16.72 -17.16 -4.29
CA ASP A 114 -17.57 -18.11 -3.59
C ASP A 114 -17.83 -17.73 -2.15
N GLU A 115 -19.08 -17.52 -1.81
CA GLU A 115 -19.53 -17.38 -0.42
C GLU A 115 -19.53 -18.74 0.33
N LYS A 116 -19.59 -19.88 -0.36
CA LYS A 116 -19.67 -21.22 0.22
C LYS A 116 -18.33 -21.97 0.17
N THR A 117 -17.34 -21.48 0.91
CA THR A 117 -16.05 -22.17 1.09
C THR A 117 -15.97 -22.95 2.40
N SER A 118 -17.00 -22.89 3.24
CA SER A 118 -17.06 -23.60 4.51
C SER A 118 -16.98 -25.11 4.28
N GLY A 119 -15.99 -25.76 4.92
CA GLY A 119 -15.75 -27.20 4.80
C GLY A 119 -14.86 -27.63 3.61
N SER A 120 -14.45 -26.70 2.73
CA SER A 120 -13.52 -27.01 1.63
C SER A 120 -12.06 -27.00 2.13
N SER A 121 -11.24 -27.87 1.60
CA SER A 121 -9.79 -27.82 1.76
C SER A 121 -9.16 -26.83 0.76
N LEU A 122 -7.89 -26.46 0.97
CA LEU A 122 -7.14 -25.64 0.00
C LEU A 122 -7.02 -26.36 -1.36
N GLY A 123 -6.86 -27.69 -1.35
CA GLY A 123 -6.83 -28.51 -2.56
C GLY A 123 -8.14 -28.44 -3.34
N ASP A 124 -9.30 -28.51 -2.66
CA ASP A 124 -10.61 -28.41 -3.31
C ASP A 124 -10.77 -27.03 -3.99
N LEU A 125 -10.36 -25.95 -3.33
CA LEU A 125 -10.41 -24.61 -3.91
C LEU A 125 -9.48 -24.50 -5.13
N TYR A 126 -8.32 -25.11 -5.10
CA TYR A 126 -7.42 -25.16 -6.24
C TYR A 126 -8.02 -25.92 -7.41
N GLN A 127 -8.62 -27.10 -7.18
CA GLN A 127 -9.30 -27.84 -8.24
C GLN A 127 -10.46 -27.04 -8.86
N ARG A 128 -11.26 -26.37 -8.04
CA ARG A 128 -12.32 -25.46 -8.53
C ARG A 128 -11.75 -24.28 -9.32
N PHE A 129 -10.60 -23.75 -8.92
CA PHE A 129 -9.91 -22.69 -9.64
C PHE A 129 -9.45 -23.18 -11.03
N LEU A 130 -8.87 -24.36 -11.14
CA LEU A 130 -8.48 -24.98 -12.42
C LEU A 130 -9.66 -25.18 -13.36
N LEU A 131 -10.80 -25.64 -12.83
CA LEU A 131 -12.02 -25.84 -13.62
C LEU A 131 -12.63 -24.52 -14.12
N ARG A 132 -12.51 -23.45 -13.34
CA ARG A 132 -13.08 -22.15 -13.68
C ARG A 132 -12.22 -21.37 -14.66
N TYR A 133 -10.91 -21.35 -14.44
CA TYR A 133 -9.95 -20.53 -15.18
C TYR A 133 -9.08 -21.40 -16.09
N GLN A 134 -9.65 -21.83 -17.22
CA GLN A 134 -8.98 -22.71 -18.18
C GLN A 134 -8.21 -21.96 -19.27
N LYS A 135 -8.39 -20.65 -19.37
CA LYS A 135 -7.70 -19.78 -20.34
C LYS A 135 -6.36 -19.31 -19.80
N LYS A 136 -5.56 -18.66 -20.66
CA LYS A 136 -4.37 -17.94 -20.25
C LYS A 136 -4.76 -16.86 -19.24
N THR A 137 -4.37 -17.06 -17.98
CA THR A 137 -4.81 -16.23 -16.86
C THR A 137 -3.63 -15.53 -16.18
N VAL A 138 -3.76 -14.22 -16.00
CA VAL A 138 -2.82 -13.42 -15.23
C VAL A 138 -3.38 -13.20 -13.82
N VAL A 139 -2.65 -13.65 -12.79
CA VAL A 139 -3.04 -13.47 -11.39
C VAL A 139 -2.17 -12.39 -10.76
N ILE A 140 -2.76 -11.23 -10.49
CA ILE A 140 -2.11 -10.09 -9.85
C ILE A 140 -2.37 -10.18 -8.35
N MET A 141 -1.31 -10.33 -7.56
CA MET A 141 -1.36 -10.37 -6.10
C MET A 141 -0.71 -9.10 -5.54
N ASP A 142 -1.53 -8.19 -5.06
CA ASP A 142 -1.07 -6.91 -4.51
C ASP A 142 -0.82 -6.99 -3.00
N GLU A 143 0.16 -6.24 -2.52
CA GLU A 143 0.63 -6.23 -1.14
C GLU A 143 0.99 -7.63 -0.62
N VAL A 144 1.62 -8.45 -1.46
CA VAL A 144 1.96 -9.86 -1.15
C VAL A 144 2.85 -10.01 0.09
N ASN A 145 3.58 -8.97 0.46
CA ASN A 145 4.35 -8.92 1.72
C ASN A 145 3.48 -8.93 2.99
N LEU A 146 2.17 -8.74 2.86
CA LEU A 146 1.21 -8.79 3.97
C LEU A 146 0.51 -10.16 4.12
N MET A 147 0.88 -11.14 3.32
CA MET A 147 0.41 -12.52 3.54
C MET A 147 0.82 -13.00 4.93
N SER A 148 -0.08 -13.73 5.56
CA SER A 148 0.08 -14.20 6.94
C SER A 148 1.28 -15.13 7.09
N SER A 149 1.99 -15.00 8.20
CA SER A 149 3.03 -15.96 8.60
C SER A 149 2.47 -17.36 8.93
N LYS A 150 1.15 -17.50 9.10
CA LYS A 150 0.46 -18.80 9.25
C LYS A 150 0.39 -19.57 7.93
N ASP A 151 0.40 -18.86 6.80
CA ASP A 151 0.53 -19.43 5.45
C ASP A 151 2.01 -19.52 5.08
N ARG A 152 2.72 -20.44 5.78
CA ARG A 152 4.19 -20.51 5.77
C ARG A 152 4.79 -20.68 4.38
N ASN A 153 4.14 -21.47 3.54
CA ASN A 153 4.65 -21.86 2.22
C ASN A 153 4.04 -21.01 1.10
N ARG A 154 3.05 -20.15 1.42
CA ARG A 154 2.30 -19.42 0.39
C ARG A 154 1.90 -20.34 -0.76
N GLU A 155 1.23 -21.44 -0.44
CA GLU A 155 0.97 -22.58 -1.32
C GLU A 155 0.30 -22.21 -2.64
N ILE A 156 -0.49 -21.13 -2.66
CA ILE A 156 -1.07 -20.60 -3.90
C ILE A 156 0.01 -20.29 -4.95
N LEU A 157 1.16 -19.75 -4.56
CA LEU A 157 2.23 -19.42 -5.50
C LEU A 157 2.85 -20.68 -6.10
N TYR A 158 3.03 -21.70 -5.27
CA TYR A 158 3.52 -23.01 -5.72
C TYR A 158 2.50 -23.67 -6.66
N PHE A 159 1.22 -23.69 -6.31
CA PHE A 159 0.17 -24.28 -7.12
C PHE A 159 0.04 -23.60 -8.49
N LEU A 160 0.02 -22.26 -8.53
CA LEU A 160 -0.09 -21.53 -9.78
C LEU A 160 1.15 -21.69 -10.67
N SER A 161 2.35 -21.79 -10.08
CA SER A 161 3.59 -21.94 -10.85
C SER A 161 3.84 -23.36 -11.36
N ARG A 162 3.15 -24.37 -10.81
CA ARG A 162 3.25 -25.78 -11.20
C ARG A 162 2.01 -26.29 -11.95
N SER A 163 1.06 -25.42 -12.20
CA SER A 163 -0.14 -25.77 -12.94
C SER A 163 0.18 -26.15 -14.38
N GLU A 164 -0.55 -27.14 -14.91
CA GLU A 164 -0.58 -27.45 -16.35
C GLU A 164 -1.31 -26.35 -17.14
N GLN A 165 -2.19 -25.60 -16.48
CA GLN A 165 -2.86 -24.44 -17.06
C GLN A 165 -1.90 -23.24 -17.11
N PRO A 166 -1.97 -22.41 -18.16
CA PRO A 166 -1.06 -21.29 -18.34
C PRO A 166 -1.41 -20.11 -17.41
N TYR A 167 -0.86 -20.11 -16.22
CA TYR A 167 -1.01 -19.03 -15.25
C TYR A 167 0.25 -18.17 -15.14
N MET A 168 0.13 -16.87 -15.36
CA MET A 168 1.18 -15.90 -15.11
C MET A 168 0.91 -15.18 -13.79
N VAL A 169 1.85 -15.24 -12.84
CA VAL A 169 1.73 -14.58 -11.53
C VAL A 169 2.51 -13.27 -11.53
N ILE A 170 1.84 -12.20 -11.08
CA ILE A 170 2.46 -10.88 -10.87
C ILE A 170 2.33 -10.52 -9.39
N LEU A 171 3.47 -10.45 -8.70
CA LEU A 171 3.56 -10.09 -7.29
C LEU A 171 3.85 -8.61 -7.15
N LEU A 172 3.01 -7.86 -6.44
CA LEU A 172 3.27 -6.46 -6.10
C LEU A 172 3.64 -6.34 -4.63
N SER A 173 4.73 -5.64 -4.34
CA SER A 173 5.23 -5.47 -2.98
C SER A 173 5.81 -4.08 -2.74
N ASN A 174 5.72 -3.61 -1.50
CA ASN A 174 6.49 -2.46 -1.03
C ASN A 174 7.84 -2.88 -0.41
N SER A 175 8.07 -4.18 -0.22
CA SER A 175 9.30 -4.72 0.36
C SER A 175 10.23 -5.25 -0.73
N PRO A 176 11.46 -4.75 -0.85
CA PRO A 176 12.43 -5.25 -1.81
C PRO A 176 12.89 -6.69 -1.51
N ASN A 177 12.65 -7.15 -0.29
CA ASN A 177 13.06 -8.49 0.17
C ASN A 177 11.96 -9.55 0.00
N ILE A 178 10.90 -9.27 -0.75
CA ILE A 178 9.77 -10.21 -0.86
C ILE A 178 10.21 -11.58 -1.39
N LEU A 179 11.14 -11.64 -2.33
CA LEU A 179 11.64 -12.89 -2.89
C LEU A 179 12.45 -13.72 -1.88
N LYS A 180 13.08 -13.08 -0.90
CA LYS A 180 13.79 -13.76 0.18
C LYS A 180 12.86 -14.40 1.21
N GLN A 181 11.60 -13.97 1.23
CA GLN A 181 10.57 -14.51 2.13
C GLN A 181 9.85 -15.72 1.54
N LEU A 182 10.06 -16.04 0.27
CA LEU A 182 9.57 -17.27 -0.35
C LEU A 182 10.46 -18.43 0.03
N ASP A 183 9.84 -19.59 0.29
CA ASP A 183 10.59 -20.83 0.46
C ASP A 183 11.32 -21.25 -0.81
N ALA A 184 12.31 -22.12 -0.70
CA ALA A 184 13.18 -22.50 -1.81
C ALA A 184 12.42 -23.19 -2.95
N ALA A 185 11.41 -24.02 -2.64
CA ALA A 185 10.62 -24.74 -3.65
C ALA A 185 9.75 -23.76 -4.45
N THR A 186 9.02 -22.89 -3.79
CA THR A 186 8.18 -21.84 -4.42
C THR A 186 9.04 -20.89 -5.24
N ARG A 187 10.18 -20.44 -4.73
CA ARG A 187 11.08 -19.55 -5.47
C ARG A 187 11.67 -20.22 -6.71
N SER A 188 12.06 -21.47 -6.60
CA SER A 188 12.61 -22.26 -7.73
C SER A 188 11.55 -22.56 -8.79
N SER A 189 10.31 -22.77 -8.39
CA SER A 189 9.20 -23.03 -9.29
C SER A 189 8.72 -21.76 -10.00
N LEU A 190 8.54 -20.68 -9.25
CA LEU A 190 8.01 -19.42 -9.75
C LEU A 190 9.04 -18.64 -10.58
N GLN A 191 10.33 -18.67 -10.20
CA GLN A 191 11.44 -17.94 -10.83
C GLN A 191 11.05 -16.51 -11.28
N PRO A 192 10.51 -15.67 -10.38
CA PRO A 192 9.92 -14.41 -10.81
C PRO A 192 11.00 -13.40 -11.21
N ILE A 193 10.78 -12.72 -12.30
CA ILE A 193 11.63 -11.63 -12.81
C ILE A 193 11.41 -10.41 -11.93
N PRO A 194 12.44 -9.89 -11.26
CA PRO A 194 12.30 -8.69 -10.43
C PRO A 194 12.22 -7.43 -11.30
N LEU A 195 11.22 -6.60 -11.06
CA LEU A 195 11.07 -5.28 -11.65
C LEU A 195 10.93 -4.24 -10.52
N TYR A 196 11.58 -3.09 -10.70
CA TYR A 196 11.59 -2.02 -9.70
C TYR A 196 10.89 -0.79 -10.24
N PHE A 197 9.72 -0.47 -9.69
CA PHE A 197 9.03 0.78 -9.96
C PHE A 197 9.75 1.89 -9.18
N LYS A 198 10.39 2.78 -9.91
CA LYS A 198 11.03 3.98 -9.37
C LYS A 198 9.98 4.89 -8.73
N ASN A 199 10.40 5.85 -7.98
CA ASN A 199 9.52 6.93 -7.54
C ASN A 199 9.18 7.83 -8.73
N TYR A 200 8.03 8.50 -8.68
CA TYR A 200 7.70 9.51 -9.68
C TYR A 200 8.69 10.68 -9.60
N ASP A 201 9.05 11.24 -10.73
CA ASP A 201 9.70 12.55 -10.77
C ASP A 201 8.70 13.70 -10.63
N ALA A 202 9.20 14.94 -10.57
CA ALA A 202 8.34 16.11 -10.39
C ALA A 202 7.38 16.34 -11.58
N ASP A 203 7.83 16.06 -12.80
CA ASP A 203 7.02 16.22 -14.00
C ASP A 203 5.89 15.20 -14.03
N GLN A 204 6.15 13.96 -13.67
CA GLN A 204 5.13 12.91 -13.56
C GLN A 204 4.11 13.22 -12.47
N ILE A 205 4.53 13.70 -11.29
CA ILE A 205 3.60 14.16 -10.24
C ILE A 205 2.76 15.33 -10.76
N SER A 206 3.38 16.30 -11.43
CA SER A 206 2.66 17.42 -12.03
C SER A 206 1.61 16.97 -13.05
N GLN A 207 1.95 16.02 -13.92
CA GLN A 207 1.00 15.44 -14.88
C GLN A 207 -0.17 14.73 -14.19
N ILE A 208 0.09 13.98 -13.12
CA ILE A 208 -0.95 13.33 -12.31
C ILE A 208 -1.90 14.36 -11.72
N LEU A 209 -1.37 15.45 -11.16
CA LEU A 209 -2.15 16.53 -10.56
C LEU A 209 -2.94 17.32 -11.61
N LEU A 210 -2.34 17.61 -12.77
CA LEU A 210 -3.01 18.28 -13.88
C LEU A 210 -4.18 17.47 -14.44
N ASP A 211 -4.04 16.15 -14.62
CA ASP A 211 -5.16 15.28 -15.04
C ASP A 211 -6.32 15.37 -14.04
N ARG A 212 -6.03 15.29 -12.75
CA ARG A 212 -7.03 15.41 -11.69
C ARG A 212 -7.65 16.81 -11.63
N ALA A 213 -6.84 17.86 -11.76
CA ALA A 213 -7.33 19.23 -11.79
C ALA A 213 -8.28 19.48 -12.98
N LYS A 214 -7.90 19.05 -14.17
CA LYS A 214 -8.74 19.19 -15.39
C LYS A 214 -10.10 18.51 -15.26
N LYS A 215 -10.13 17.34 -14.61
CA LYS A 215 -11.37 16.56 -14.44
C LYS A 215 -12.20 17.00 -13.24
N GLY A 216 -11.53 17.39 -12.15
CA GLY A 216 -12.17 17.67 -10.86
C GLY A 216 -12.42 19.13 -10.54
N LEU A 217 -11.81 20.08 -11.27
CA LEU A 217 -11.86 21.50 -10.95
C LEU A 217 -12.38 22.36 -12.11
N ASN A 218 -13.00 23.49 -11.74
CA ASN A 218 -13.35 24.53 -12.71
C ASN A 218 -12.16 25.43 -13.04
N ARG A 219 -11.30 25.70 -12.06
CA ARG A 219 -10.12 26.56 -12.18
C ARG A 219 -8.96 25.94 -11.35
N TRP A 220 -7.76 26.07 -11.86
CA TRP A 220 -6.53 25.65 -11.16
C TRP A 220 -5.38 26.58 -11.54
N ASN A 221 -4.35 26.58 -10.69
CA ASN A 221 -3.12 27.33 -10.92
C ASN A 221 -1.98 26.35 -11.19
N GLU A 222 -1.37 26.41 -12.36
CA GLU A 222 -0.27 25.51 -12.75
C GLU A 222 1.00 25.74 -11.90
N GLY A 223 1.22 26.97 -11.44
CA GLY A 223 2.32 27.27 -10.50
C GLY A 223 2.16 26.57 -9.16
N GLU A 224 0.93 26.54 -8.59
CA GLU A 224 0.65 25.79 -7.37
C GLU A 224 0.80 24.28 -7.59
N ILE A 225 0.38 23.76 -8.73
CA ILE A 225 0.57 22.34 -9.08
C ILE A 225 2.06 22.00 -9.14
N SER A 226 2.87 22.82 -9.79
CA SER A 226 4.32 22.64 -9.86
C SER A 226 4.99 22.72 -8.49
N GLN A 227 4.52 23.64 -7.62
CA GLN A 227 5.00 23.75 -6.25
C GLN A 227 4.65 22.49 -5.43
N ILE A 228 3.42 21.96 -5.55
CA ILE A 228 3.02 20.71 -4.89
C ILE A 228 3.89 19.55 -5.38
N ALA A 229 4.15 19.45 -6.68
CA ALA A 229 4.99 18.42 -7.26
C ALA A 229 6.41 18.48 -6.72
N ALA A 230 7.02 19.66 -6.66
CA ALA A 230 8.35 19.88 -6.12
C ALA A 230 8.44 19.53 -4.62
N LEU A 231 7.47 19.98 -3.80
CA LEU A 231 7.41 19.64 -2.37
C LEU A 231 7.28 18.12 -2.17
N THR A 232 6.42 17.47 -2.95
CA THR A 232 6.20 16.02 -2.86
C THR A 232 7.47 15.26 -3.19
N THR A 233 8.16 15.62 -4.26
CA THR A 233 9.40 14.96 -4.69
C THR A 233 10.51 15.14 -3.65
N ASN A 234 10.65 16.33 -3.10
CA ASN A 234 11.74 16.64 -2.18
C ASN A 234 11.50 16.14 -0.75
N LYS A 235 10.24 16.13 -0.26
CA LYS A 235 9.94 15.87 1.16
C LYS A 235 9.30 14.52 1.43
N THR A 236 8.83 13.75 0.40
CA THR A 236 8.05 12.51 0.63
C THR A 236 8.45 11.31 -0.21
N ASN A 237 9.63 11.28 -0.82
CA ASN A 237 10.00 10.26 -1.80
C ASN A 237 8.95 10.12 -2.93
N SER A 238 8.37 11.23 -3.37
CA SER A 238 7.38 11.28 -4.45
C SER A 238 6.11 10.46 -4.18
N ASP A 239 5.58 10.48 -2.95
CA ASP A 239 4.32 9.82 -2.65
C ASP A 239 3.15 10.59 -3.29
N ALA A 240 2.66 10.09 -4.42
CA ALA A 240 1.56 10.72 -5.16
C ALA A 240 0.28 10.92 -4.34
N ARG A 241 0.08 10.13 -3.26
CA ARG A 241 -1.08 10.28 -2.36
C ARG A 241 -1.01 11.61 -1.60
N VAL A 242 0.20 11.98 -1.13
CA VAL A 242 0.41 13.28 -0.48
C VAL A 242 0.14 14.41 -1.46
N ALA A 243 0.65 14.32 -2.70
CA ALA A 243 0.41 15.33 -3.73
C ALA A 243 -1.09 15.54 -4.01
N ILE A 244 -1.83 14.45 -4.21
CA ILE A 244 -3.27 14.50 -4.50
C ILE A 244 -4.05 15.09 -3.32
N LYS A 245 -3.72 14.69 -2.08
CA LYS A 245 -4.37 15.20 -0.87
C LYS A 245 -4.03 16.68 -0.63
N THR A 246 -2.81 17.10 -0.95
CA THR A 246 -2.41 18.52 -0.91
C THR A 246 -3.24 19.36 -1.89
N LEU A 247 -3.38 18.90 -3.13
CA LEU A 247 -4.22 19.56 -4.12
C LEU A 247 -5.68 19.65 -3.64
N TYR A 248 -6.21 18.57 -3.08
CA TYR A 248 -7.55 18.57 -2.49
C TYR A 248 -7.68 19.59 -1.36
N TYR A 249 -6.73 19.65 -0.43
CA TYR A 249 -6.74 20.62 0.69
C TYR A 249 -6.64 22.05 0.19
N LYS A 250 -5.79 22.30 -0.78
CA LYS A 250 -5.68 23.65 -1.39
C LYS A 250 -7.00 24.09 -2.04
N MET A 251 -7.81 23.16 -2.54
CA MET A 251 -9.09 23.45 -3.17
C MET A 251 -10.21 23.77 -2.16
N ILE A 252 -10.20 23.11 -1.00
CA ILE A 252 -11.24 23.33 0.04
C ILE A 252 -10.87 24.47 0.99
N SER A 253 -9.59 24.84 1.07
CA SER A 253 -9.08 25.94 1.89
C SER A 253 -8.75 27.13 1.02
N THR A 254 -9.57 28.18 1.09
CA THR A 254 -9.38 29.36 0.24
C THR A 254 -8.21 30.25 0.66
N ASN A 255 -7.72 30.14 1.90
CA ASN A 255 -6.76 31.07 2.48
C ASN A 255 -5.41 30.42 2.88
N ASP A 256 -5.27 29.09 2.81
CA ASP A 256 -4.02 28.44 3.18
C ASP A 256 -3.05 28.43 2.00
N ASP A 257 -1.77 28.58 2.28
CA ASP A 257 -0.71 28.41 1.29
C ASP A 257 -0.50 26.92 0.96
N VAL A 258 0.24 26.66 -0.11
CA VAL A 258 0.53 25.27 -0.56
C VAL A 258 1.33 24.49 0.49
N GLU A 259 2.25 25.15 1.19
CA GLU A 259 3.12 24.47 2.17
C GLU A 259 2.31 23.98 3.37
N LYS A 260 1.39 24.79 3.89
CA LYS A 260 0.49 24.40 4.98
C LYS A 260 -0.40 23.22 4.56
N CYS A 261 -1.04 23.31 3.38
CA CYS A 261 -1.84 22.22 2.84
C CYS A 261 -1.03 20.93 2.66
N PHE A 262 0.24 21.06 2.29
CA PHE A 262 1.15 19.93 2.13
C PHE A 262 1.49 19.27 3.47
N GLU A 263 1.82 20.04 4.49
CA GLU A 263 2.13 19.47 5.82
C GLU A 263 0.89 18.82 6.46
N ASP A 264 -0.29 19.43 6.29
CA ASP A 264 -1.55 18.83 6.75
C ASP A 264 -1.87 17.51 6.02
N ALA A 265 -1.72 17.49 4.68
CA ALA A 265 -1.90 16.29 3.89
C ALA A 265 -0.92 15.18 4.27
N ARG A 266 0.36 15.52 4.48
CA ARG A 266 1.39 14.60 4.92
C ARG A 266 1.08 14.00 6.29
N LYS A 267 0.66 14.85 7.24
CA LYS A 267 0.27 14.43 8.60
C LYS A 267 -0.88 13.44 8.55
N ASP A 268 -1.91 13.72 7.77
CA ASP A 268 -3.07 12.85 7.66
C ASP A 268 -2.74 11.49 7.03
N ILE A 269 -1.89 11.46 6.00
CA ILE A 269 -1.42 10.19 5.40
C ILE A 269 -0.70 9.33 6.45
N VAL A 270 0.11 9.97 7.32
CA VAL A 270 0.79 9.27 8.40
C VAL A 270 -0.21 8.77 9.44
N ILE A 271 -1.19 9.59 9.82
CA ILE A 271 -2.25 9.21 10.77
C ILE A 271 -3.01 7.98 10.25
N ASP A 272 -3.41 7.99 8.98
CA ASP A 272 -4.10 6.85 8.35
C ASP A 272 -3.22 5.59 8.38
N GLN A 273 -1.92 5.72 8.06
CA GLN A 273 -0.98 4.60 8.10
C GLN A 273 -0.77 4.03 9.50
N VAL A 274 -0.69 4.87 10.51
CA VAL A 274 -0.52 4.46 11.92
C VAL A 274 -1.82 3.81 12.45
N ASN A 275 -2.97 4.34 12.06
CA ASN A 275 -4.27 3.77 12.42
C ASN A 275 -4.48 2.36 11.84
N ASP A 276 -3.95 2.09 10.67
CA ASP A 276 -4.03 0.77 10.01
C ASP A 276 -3.14 -0.31 10.67
N LEU A 277 -2.28 0.06 11.61
CA LEU A 277 -1.37 -0.88 12.24
C LEU A 277 -2.08 -1.82 13.21
N THR A 278 -1.53 -3.03 13.33
CA THR A 278 -1.89 -3.93 14.43
C THR A 278 -1.48 -3.32 15.78
N ASN A 279 -2.16 -3.73 16.86
CA ASN A 279 -1.83 -3.26 18.20
C ASN A 279 -0.35 -3.46 18.55
N ALA A 280 0.22 -4.62 18.19
CA ALA A 280 1.64 -4.90 18.45
C ALA A 280 2.58 -3.94 17.71
N ASN A 281 2.31 -3.64 16.43
CA ASN A 281 3.11 -2.69 15.65
C ASN A 281 2.94 -1.24 16.14
N LEU A 282 1.74 -0.88 16.58
CA LEU A 282 1.51 0.43 17.19
C LEU A 282 2.28 0.57 18.51
N MET A 283 2.30 -0.47 19.34
CA MET A 283 3.10 -0.49 20.59
C MET A 283 4.62 -0.36 20.31
N ILE A 284 5.11 -0.95 19.22
CA ILE A 284 6.50 -0.79 18.77
C ILE A 284 6.78 0.69 18.38
N LEU A 285 5.89 1.32 17.61
CA LEU A 285 6.02 2.74 17.26
C LEU A 285 5.95 3.64 18.49
N TRP A 286 5.04 3.36 19.41
CA TRP A 286 4.96 4.10 20.67
C TRP A 286 6.25 3.99 21.48
N ALA A 287 6.82 2.79 21.59
CA ALA A 287 8.09 2.58 22.26
C ALA A 287 9.22 3.37 21.61
N ALA A 288 9.27 3.42 20.27
CA ALA A 288 10.22 4.23 19.52
C ALA A 288 9.99 5.74 19.73
N ALA A 289 8.72 6.18 19.75
CA ALA A 289 8.36 7.59 19.95
C ALA A 289 8.66 8.12 21.35
N THR A 290 8.59 7.24 22.36
CA THR A 290 8.77 7.61 23.77
C THR A 290 10.14 7.24 24.33
N SER A 291 10.96 6.50 23.60
CA SER A 291 12.31 6.14 24.02
C SER A 291 13.25 7.37 24.01
N LYS A 292 14.08 7.49 25.05
CA LYS A 292 15.17 8.47 25.10
C LYS A 292 16.35 8.07 24.23
N VAL A 293 16.52 6.77 24.02
CA VAL A 293 17.61 6.16 23.23
C VAL A 293 16.97 5.47 22.03
N ASP A 294 17.49 5.75 20.85
CA ASP A 294 16.94 5.26 19.57
C ASP A 294 17.54 3.91 19.10
N LEU A 295 18.14 3.15 20.02
CA LEU A 295 18.69 1.83 19.73
C LEU A 295 17.62 0.74 19.78
N ALA A 296 17.65 -0.16 18.82
CA ALA A 296 16.68 -1.24 18.72
C ALA A 296 16.51 -2.07 20.00
N LYS A 297 17.60 -2.30 20.75
CA LYS A 297 17.58 -3.04 22.02
C LYS A 297 16.80 -2.28 23.11
N ASP A 298 17.02 -0.98 23.24
CA ASP A 298 16.36 -0.15 24.27
C ASP A 298 14.87 0.02 23.95
N ILE A 299 14.55 0.18 22.66
CA ILE A 299 13.17 0.25 22.18
C ILE A 299 12.46 -1.11 22.43
N TYR A 300 13.15 -2.24 22.25
CA TYR A 300 12.58 -3.55 22.55
C TYR A 300 12.22 -3.71 24.03
N GLN A 301 13.10 -3.28 24.93
CA GLN A 301 12.82 -3.34 26.38
C GLN A 301 11.60 -2.50 26.73
N ARG A 302 11.50 -1.31 26.16
CA ARG A 302 10.35 -0.41 26.37
C ARG A 302 9.06 -0.99 25.78
N TYR A 303 9.12 -1.52 24.56
CA TYR A 303 8.01 -2.24 23.93
C TYR A 303 7.53 -3.42 24.79
N SER A 304 8.45 -4.22 25.29
CA SER A 304 8.10 -5.41 26.09
C SER A 304 7.37 -5.03 27.38
N ARG A 305 7.83 -4.00 28.09
CA ARG A 305 7.16 -3.48 29.30
C ARG A 305 5.77 -2.98 28.95
N PHE A 306 5.66 -2.11 27.96
CA PHE A 306 4.36 -1.55 27.56
C PHE A 306 3.37 -2.64 27.10
N SER A 307 3.82 -3.64 26.35
CA SER A 307 2.98 -4.78 25.97
C SER A 307 2.44 -5.53 27.19
N GLN A 308 3.28 -5.77 28.20
CA GLN A 308 2.88 -6.44 29.44
C GLN A 308 1.89 -5.58 30.23
N ASP A 309 2.11 -4.28 30.34
CA ASP A 309 1.20 -3.33 31.00
C ASP A 309 -0.19 -3.32 30.33
N GLN A 310 -0.26 -3.57 29.02
CA GLN A 310 -1.50 -3.71 28.26
C GLN A 310 -2.06 -5.14 28.22
N GLY A 311 -1.54 -6.05 29.06
CA GLY A 311 -1.98 -7.45 29.14
C GLY A 311 -1.63 -8.28 27.89
N ALA A 312 -0.77 -7.79 27.01
CA ALA A 312 -0.37 -8.49 25.79
C ALA A 312 0.99 -9.21 25.98
N LYS A 313 1.11 -10.40 25.37
CA LYS A 313 2.40 -11.10 25.33
C LYS A 313 3.33 -10.40 24.33
N PRO A 314 4.51 -9.88 24.76
CA PRO A 314 5.44 -9.26 23.86
C PRO A 314 6.04 -10.26 22.86
N PHE A 315 6.39 -9.79 21.67
CA PHE A 315 7.13 -10.58 20.70
C PHE A 315 8.52 -10.95 21.22
N SER A 316 9.08 -12.07 20.74
CA SER A 316 10.51 -12.32 20.90
C SER A 316 11.33 -11.23 20.19
N TYR A 317 12.58 -11.03 20.63
CA TYR A 317 13.45 -10.00 20.01
C TYR A 317 13.59 -10.17 18.48
N MET A 318 13.69 -11.41 18.01
CA MET A 318 13.76 -11.68 16.56
C MET A 318 12.47 -11.27 15.84
N HIS A 319 11.31 -11.59 16.41
CA HIS A 319 10.03 -11.21 15.82
C HIS A 319 9.80 -9.68 15.88
N PHE A 320 10.19 -9.04 16.98
CA PHE A 320 10.21 -7.57 17.08
C PHE A 320 11.06 -6.96 15.95
N TYR A 321 12.27 -7.51 15.73
CA TYR A 321 13.16 -7.02 14.68
C TYR A 321 12.58 -7.18 13.27
N THR A 322 11.87 -8.28 13.01
CA THR A 322 11.11 -8.50 11.78
C THR A 322 10.03 -7.43 11.60
N ASN A 323 9.35 -7.05 12.69
CA ASN A 323 8.33 -6.00 12.64
C ASN A 323 8.94 -4.59 12.47
N LEU A 324 10.14 -4.33 12.96
CA LEU A 324 10.87 -3.10 12.59
C LEU A 324 11.13 -3.03 11.09
N GLY A 325 11.54 -4.14 10.47
CA GLY A 325 11.68 -4.24 9.00
C GLY A 325 10.37 -3.98 8.26
N TYR A 326 9.25 -4.50 8.78
CA TYR A 326 7.92 -4.18 8.25
C TYR A 326 7.60 -2.68 8.37
N LEU A 327 7.78 -2.07 9.55
CA LEU A 327 7.53 -0.64 9.78
C LEU A 327 8.41 0.25 8.89
N GLN A 328 9.66 -0.17 8.62
CA GLN A 328 10.53 0.48 7.64
C GLN A 328 9.96 0.35 6.22
N SER A 329 9.50 -0.83 5.83
CA SER A 329 8.95 -1.05 4.47
C SER A 329 7.69 -0.24 4.20
N VAL A 330 6.93 0.09 5.26
CA VAL A 330 5.77 0.97 5.16
C VAL A 330 6.13 2.46 5.33
N GLY A 331 7.41 2.78 5.54
CA GLY A 331 7.92 4.15 5.57
C GLY A 331 7.66 4.90 6.87
N LEU A 332 7.32 4.22 7.97
CA LEU A 332 7.04 4.85 9.27
C LEU A 332 8.31 5.01 10.13
N LEU A 333 9.36 4.28 9.82
CA LEU A 333 10.66 4.44 10.47
C LEU A 333 11.81 4.14 9.50
N ALA A 334 13.01 4.55 9.88
CA ALA A 334 14.26 4.21 9.21
C ALA A 334 15.17 3.44 10.17
N LEU A 335 15.77 2.37 9.70
CA LEU A 335 16.80 1.61 10.41
C LEU A 335 18.17 2.04 9.89
N VAL A 336 18.97 2.64 10.75
CA VAL A 336 20.32 3.10 10.43
C VAL A 336 21.33 2.23 11.15
N ALA A 337 22.10 1.45 10.38
CA ALA A 337 23.14 0.60 10.94
C ALA A 337 24.19 1.47 11.67
N THR A 338 24.52 1.11 12.89
CA THR A 338 25.51 1.80 13.71
C THR A 338 26.37 0.79 14.46
N LYS A 339 27.53 1.24 14.91
CA LYS A 339 28.45 0.42 15.71
C LYS A 339 28.69 1.11 17.05
N ILE A 340 28.32 0.43 18.13
CA ILE A 340 28.51 0.92 19.50
C ILE A 340 29.33 -0.13 20.26
N ASN A 341 30.42 0.29 20.88
CA ASN A 341 31.30 -0.59 21.66
C ASN A 341 31.66 -1.90 20.92
N ARG A 342 32.03 -1.78 19.63
CA ARG A 342 32.38 -2.90 18.73
C ARG A 342 31.19 -3.82 18.35
N THR A 343 29.96 -3.55 18.82
CA THR A 343 28.76 -4.34 18.47
C THR A 343 27.95 -3.59 17.41
N TYR A 344 27.57 -4.30 16.34
CA TYR A 344 26.66 -3.76 15.33
C TYR A 344 25.22 -3.77 15.87
N THR A 345 24.54 -2.64 15.72
CA THR A 345 23.13 -2.45 16.08
C THR A 345 22.47 -1.49 15.11
N ASN A 346 21.16 -1.32 15.18
CA ASN A 346 20.45 -0.32 14.41
C ASN A 346 19.88 0.78 15.32
N ARG A 347 20.01 2.01 14.86
CA ARG A 347 19.19 3.13 15.33
C ARG A 347 17.85 3.08 14.62
N VAL A 348 16.80 3.36 15.36
CA VAL A 348 15.40 3.37 14.88
C VAL A 348 14.93 4.80 14.90
N LEU A 349 14.80 5.41 13.73
CA LEU A 349 14.39 6.80 13.58
C LEU A 349 12.98 6.85 13.02
N LEU A 350 12.06 7.55 13.68
CA LEU A 350 10.74 7.82 13.14
C LEU A 350 10.83 8.81 11.99
N THR A 351 10.08 8.60 10.92
CA THR A 351 10.05 9.46 9.73
C THR A 351 8.99 10.55 9.82
N PHE A 352 8.27 10.61 10.94
CA PHE A 352 7.17 11.53 11.22
C PHE A 352 7.20 12.04 12.65
N ASP A 353 6.32 12.99 12.98
CA ASP A 353 6.25 13.57 14.34
C ASP A 353 5.84 12.50 15.37
N LYS A 354 6.67 12.37 16.41
CA LYS A 354 6.47 11.41 17.50
C LYS A 354 5.11 11.56 18.20
N SER A 355 4.57 12.77 18.25
CA SER A 355 3.28 13.07 18.86
C SER A 355 2.12 12.29 18.22
N VAL A 356 2.19 12.02 16.92
CA VAL A 356 1.15 11.24 16.20
C VAL A 356 1.05 9.81 16.75
N ALA A 357 2.20 9.12 16.89
CA ALA A 357 2.20 7.77 17.45
C ALA A 357 1.71 7.75 18.90
N GLN A 358 2.11 8.76 19.70
CA GLN A 358 1.69 8.88 21.09
C GLN A 358 0.18 9.12 21.23
N GLN A 359 -0.39 10.03 20.42
CA GLN A 359 -1.82 10.34 20.44
C GLN A 359 -2.67 9.15 20.02
N ILE A 360 -2.32 8.48 18.92
CA ILE A 360 -3.08 7.32 18.43
C ILE A 360 -2.98 6.16 19.43
N CYS A 361 -1.81 5.95 20.03
CA CYS A 361 -1.63 4.92 21.04
C CYS A 361 -2.48 5.20 22.29
N LYS A 362 -2.52 6.45 22.73
CA LYS A 362 -3.37 6.89 23.84
C LYS A 362 -4.85 6.61 23.56
N LEU A 363 -5.33 7.00 22.38
CA LEU A 363 -6.73 6.77 21.97
C LEU A 363 -7.12 5.27 21.84
N ARG A 364 -6.13 4.40 21.60
CA ARG A 364 -6.39 2.96 21.36
C ARG A 364 -6.25 2.10 22.61
N PHE A 365 -5.43 2.51 23.57
CA PHE A 365 -5.06 1.70 24.74
C PHE A 365 -5.46 2.33 26.10
N GLU A 366 -5.82 3.60 26.14
CA GLU A 366 -6.42 4.30 27.28
C GLU A 366 -7.92 4.56 27.02
#